data_70971ceb1ab13e13362bd011465f58c4
#
_entry.id   70971ceb1ab13e13362bd011465f58c4
#
_cell.length_a   1.000
_cell.length_b   1.000
_cell.length_c   1.000
_cell.angle_alpha   90.00
_cell.angle_beta   90.00
_cell.angle_gamma   90.00
#
_symmetry.space_group_name_H-M   'P 1'
#
loop_
_entity.id
_entity.type
_entity.pdbx_description
1 polymer ?
#
loop_
_entity_poly.entity_id
_entity_poly.type
_entity_poly.pdbx_seq_one_letter_code
_entity_poly.pdbx_strand_id
1 'polypeptide(L)'
;MVWGATPVVSGSADEYAVPYPVSEIHPIFRDFNDWVMLIHEGQKSVSSTVGHGLMNGNPYAQVRFAEAAKNFFTLQEILKNGDMDGFIKLVEHEALTLHAMMMVSDPAFILMQTGTLETIHKVWDFRRETGIPLFFTLDAGANVHLLFPNDGQQERVKAFIETELLAYTQSGGVVKDFMTVSYTHLTLPTS
;
A
#
# COMPACT_ATOMS: atom_id res chain seq x y z
N MET A 1 12.25 -3.13 -2.90
CA MET A 1 13.08 -1.92 -2.69
C MET A 1 12.78 -1.34 -1.32
N VAL A 2 13.77 -0.81 -0.63
CA VAL A 2 13.62 -0.10 0.65
C VAL A 2 14.10 1.33 0.43
N TRP A 3 13.27 2.29 0.80
CA TRP A 3 13.57 3.70 0.79
C TRP A 3 13.56 4.22 2.24
N GLY A 4 14.50 5.08 2.56
CA GLY A 4 14.67 5.61 3.90
C GLY A 4 15.81 4.93 4.65
N ALA A 5 16.51 5.70 5.48
CA ALA A 5 17.58 5.18 6.33
C ALA A 5 17.01 4.25 7.40
N THR A 6 17.46 2.99 7.42
CA THR A 6 17.04 2.01 8.41
C THR A 6 18.22 1.16 8.87
N PRO A 7 18.34 0.84 10.16
CA PRO A 7 19.44 0.00 10.68
C PRO A 7 19.39 -1.45 10.18
N VAL A 8 18.27 -1.88 9.61
CA VAL A 8 18.02 -3.28 9.22
C VAL A 8 18.44 -3.61 7.80
N VAL A 9 18.61 -2.60 6.93
CA VAL A 9 19.03 -2.81 5.54
C VAL A 9 20.31 -2.04 5.30
N SER A 10 21.40 -2.75 5.15
CA SER A 10 22.72 -2.16 4.90
C SER A 10 22.71 -1.29 3.64
N GLY A 11 23.23 -0.07 3.74
CA GLY A 11 23.29 0.89 2.64
C GLY A 11 21.99 1.62 2.36
N SER A 12 20.94 1.43 3.19
CA SER A 12 19.71 2.24 3.08
C SER A 12 19.98 3.70 3.41
N ALA A 13 19.33 4.61 2.67
CA ALA A 13 19.50 6.05 2.81
C ALA A 13 18.18 6.76 2.49
N ASP A 14 18.06 8.01 2.94
CA ASP A 14 16.85 8.82 2.67
C ASP A 14 16.82 9.34 1.23
N GLU A 15 17.97 9.39 0.56
CA GLU A 15 18.14 9.95 -0.78
C GLU A 15 17.84 8.95 -1.90
N TYR A 16 17.93 7.65 -1.64
CA TYR A 16 17.73 6.63 -2.68
C TYR A 16 17.20 5.31 -2.13
N ALA A 17 16.51 4.57 -3.00
CA ALA A 17 16.01 3.24 -2.69
C ALA A 17 17.08 2.17 -2.92
N VAL A 18 17.20 1.21 -2.00
CA VAL A 18 18.08 0.04 -2.13
C VAL A 18 17.28 -1.24 -2.35
N PRO A 19 17.83 -2.25 -3.05
CA PRO A 19 17.20 -3.54 -3.19
C PRO A 19 17.02 -4.24 -1.83
N TYR A 20 15.84 -4.80 -1.59
CA TYR A 20 15.66 -5.76 -0.50
C TYR A 20 15.97 -7.16 -1.03
N PRO A 21 16.72 -8.01 -0.30
CA PRO A 21 17.10 -9.33 -0.78
C PRO A 21 15.89 -10.22 -1.05
N VAL A 22 15.73 -10.69 -2.30
CA VAL A 22 14.62 -11.57 -2.69
C VAL A 22 14.65 -12.91 -1.94
N SER A 23 15.84 -13.37 -1.53
CA SER A 23 16.00 -14.56 -0.70
C SER A 23 15.30 -14.46 0.66
N GLU A 24 15.14 -13.24 1.18
CA GLU A 24 14.45 -12.97 2.44
C GLU A 24 12.93 -12.80 2.28
N ILE A 25 12.41 -12.95 1.06
CA ILE A 25 10.98 -12.79 0.78
C ILE A 25 10.38 -14.16 0.45
N HIS A 26 9.42 -14.59 1.25
CA HIS A 26 8.67 -15.82 1.00
C HIS A 26 8.00 -15.79 -0.39
N PRO A 27 7.96 -16.89 -1.14
CA PRO A 27 7.39 -16.91 -2.49
C PRO A 27 5.99 -16.32 -2.63
N ILE A 28 5.13 -16.44 -1.61
CA ILE A 28 3.77 -15.91 -1.61
C ILE A 28 3.71 -14.38 -1.82
N PHE A 29 4.78 -13.64 -1.51
CA PHE A 29 4.85 -12.19 -1.66
C PHE A 29 5.57 -11.74 -2.94
N ARG A 30 5.85 -12.66 -3.87
CA ARG A 30 6.64 -12.34 -5.07
C ARG A 30 5.81 -12.06 -6.32
N ASP A 31 4.51 -12.31 -6.25
CA ASP A 31 3.60 -12.14 -7.38
C ASP A 31 2.26 -11.58 -6.90
N PHE A 32 2.08 -10.27 -7.07
CA PHE A 32 0.91 -9.53 -6.63
C PHE A 32 0.35 -8.69 -7.77
N ASN A 33 -0.97 -8.56 -7.77
CA ASN A 33 -1.66 -7.54 -8.54
C ASN A 33 -1.81 -6.28 -7.67
N ASP A 34 -1.63 -5.12 -8.27
CA ASP A 34 -1.91 -3.80 -7.70
C ASP A 34 -2.87 -3.07 -8.64
N TRP A 35 -4.15 -3.03 -8.28
CA TRP A 35 -5.17 -2.34 -9.05
C TRP A 35 -5.56 -1.05 -8.36
N VAL A 36 -5.26 0.08 -9.00
CA VAL A 36 -5.52 1.40 -8.43
C VAL A 36 -6.92 1.87 -8.85
N MET A 37 -7.82 1.95 -7.88
CA MET A 37 -9.16 2.50 -8.05
C MET A 37 -9.06 4.03 -8.11
N LEU A 38 -9.40 4.64 -9.24
CA LEU A 38 -9.37 6.08 -9.42
C LEU A 38 -10.65 6.72 -8.86
N ILE A 39 -10.71 6.87 -7.54
CA ILE A 39 -11.83 7.51 -6.86
C ILE A 39 -11.90 9.00 -7.22
N HIS A 40 -10.73 9.63 -7.40
CA HIS A 40 -10.63 11.03 -7.77
C HIS A 40 -9.47 11.24 -8.74
N GLU A 41 -9.77 11.78 -9.92
CA GLU A 41 -8.80 12.06 -10.98
C GLU A 41 -8.30 13.51 -10.99
N GLY A 42 -8.74 14.34 -10.05
CA GLY A 42 -8.35 15.74 -9.93
C GLY A 42 -6.98 15.96 -9.30
N GLN A 43 -6.53 17.22 -9.31
CA GLN A 43 -5.33 17.60 -8.56
C GLN A 43 -5.53 17.37 -7.07
N LYS A 44 -4.51 16.82 -6.40
CA LYS A 44 -4.52 16.67 -4.94
C LYS A 44 -4.70 18.04 -4.29
N SER A 45 -5.65 18.15 -3.36
CA SER A 45 -5.90 19.38 -2.61
C SER A 45 -4.72 19.81 -1.74
N VAL A 46 -3.89 18.84 -1.35
CA VAL A 46 -2.67 19.06 -0.55
C VAL A 46 -1.52 18.31 -1.21
N SER A 47 -0.42 19.00 -1.49
CA SER A 47 0.78 18.33 -2.01
C SER A 47 1.45 17.48 -0.93
N SER A 48 2.19 16.45 -1.33
CA SER A 48 2.94 15.59 -0.40
C SER A 48 3.91 16.42 0.47
N THR A 49 4.54 17.45 -0.10
CA THR A 49 5.45 18.35 0.63
C THR A 49 4.73 19.12 1.74
N VAL A 50 3.51 19.62 1.46
CA VAL A 50 2.70 20.31 2.47
C VAL A 50 2.25 19.31 3.54
N GLY A 51 1.80 18.11 3.13
CA GLY A 51 1.43 17.03 4.05
C GLY A 51 2.57 16.66 5.02
N HIS A 52 3.81 16.53 4.52
CA HIS A 52 4.99 16.29 5.37
C HIS A 52 5.26 17.46 6.34
N GLY A 53 5.10 18.70 5.88
CA GLY A 53 5.26 19.89 6.75
C GLY A 53 4.26 19.92 7.91
N LEU A 54 3.04 19.42 7.71
CA LEU A 54 2.00 19.38 8.73
C LEU A 54 2.25 18.31 9.81
N MET A 55 3.23 17.41 9.63
CA MET A 55 3.67 16.51 10.70
C MET A 55 4.45 17.24 11.79
N ASN A 56 5.05 18.40 11.47
CA ASN A 56 5.72 19.22 12.45
C ASN A 56 4.68 19.82 13.43
N GLY A 57 4.81 19.49 14.72
CA GLY A 57 3.89 19.92 15.75
C GLY A 57 2.63 19.05 15.92
N ASN A 58 2.45 18.02 15.09
CA ASN A 58 1.36 17.06 15.29
C ASN A 58 1.58 16.27 16.61
N PRO A 59 0.60 16.26 17.54
CA PRO A 59 0.78 15.68 18.88
C PRO A 59 0.99 14.16 18.85
N TYR A 60 0.63 13.48 17.78
CA TYR A 60 0.76 12.03 17.62
C TYR A 60 1.97 11.62 16.76
N ALA A 61 2.70 12.56 16.17
CA ALA A 61 3.79 12.29 15.23
C ALA A 61 4.86 11.36 15.82
N GLN A 62 5.30 11.62 17.06
CA GLN A 62 6.34 10.82 17.72
C GLN A 62 5.91 9.37 17.93
N VAL A 63 4.67 9.14 18.36
CA VAL A 63 4.12 7.79 18.56
C VAL A 63 4.04 7.07 17.21
N ARG A 64 3.53 7.76 16.18
CA ARG A 64 3.42 7.20 14.83
C ARG A 64 4.78 6.82 14.23
N PHE A 65 5.79 7.66 14.39
CA PHE A 65 7.14 7.36 13.88
C PHE A 65 7.77 6.17 14.61
N ALA A 66 7.60 6.09 15.93
CA ALA A 66 8.07 4.95 16.70
C ALA A 66 7.37 3.64 16.29
N GLU A 67 6.06 3.71 16.03
CA GLU A 67 5.26 2.59 15.53
C GLU A 67 5.70 2.16 14.13
N ALA A 68 5.91 3.09 13.20
CA ALA A 68 6.40 2.79 11.87
C ALA A 68 7.76 2.09 11.89
N ALA A 69 8.67 2.56 12.73
CA ALA A 69 9.97 1.92 12.92
C ALA A 69 9.82 0.46 13.42
N LYS A 70 8.95 0.23 14.40
CA LYS A 70 8.64 -1.12 14.90
C LYS A 70 7.98 -1.99 13.81
N ASN A 71 7.03 -1.43 13.07
CA ASN A 71 6.31 -2.12 12.02
C ASN A 71 7.23 -2.55 10.88
N PHE A 72 8.30 -1.81 10.62
CA PHE A 72 9.31 -2.20 9.64
C PHE A 72 10.02 -3.51 10.04
N PHE A 73 10.37 -3.69 11.32
CA PHE A 73 10.93 -4.97 11.80
C PHE A 73 9.90 -6.10 11.70
N THR A 74 8.66 -5.82 12.08
CA THR A 74 7.56 -6.79 11.97
C THR A 74 7.34 -7.22 10.52
N LEU A 75 7.41 -6.28 9.57
CA LEU A 75 7.28 -6.55 8.14
C LEU A 75 8.33 -7.54 7.63
N GLN A 76 9.57 -7.44 8.11
CA GLN A 76 10.63 -8.37 7.70
C GLN A 76 10.31 -9.81 8.11
N GLU A 77 9.86 -10.02 9.35
CA GLU A 77 9.46 -11.34 9.83
C GLU A 77 8.25 -11.88 9.06
N ILE A 78 7.27 -11.02 8.79
CA ILE A 78 6.10 -11.34 7.96
C ILE A 78 6.55 -11.81 6.58
N LEU A 79 7.39 -11.01 5.91
CA LEU A 79 7.86 -11.32 4.55
C LEU A 79 8.67 -12.61 4.48
N LYS A 80 9.47 -12.88 5.51
CA LYS A 80 10.30 -14.09 5.60
C LYS A 80 9.46 -15.34 5.85
N ASN A 81 8.46 -15.25 6.72
CA ASN A 81 7.66 -16.39 7.17
C ASN A 81 6.44 -16.68 6.27
N GLY A 82 6.08 -15.79 5.34
CA GLY A 82 4.89 -15.97 4.50
C GLY A 82 3.59 -15.68 5.23
N ASP A 83 3.62 -14.86 6.30
CA ASP A 83 2.44 -14.52 7.09
C ASP A 83 1.56 -13.51 6.34
N MET A 84 0.64 -14.02 5.51
CA MET A 84 -0.27 -13.21 4.71
C MET A 84 -1.24 -12.40 5.59
N ASP A 85 -1.76 -12.96 6.66
CA ASP A 85 -2.70 -12.26 7.55
C ASP A 85 -2.02 -11.11 8.29
N GLY A 86 -0.80 -11.34 8.77
CA GLY A 86 0.05 -10.30 9.34
C GLY A 86 0.37 -9.20 8.34
N PHE A 87 0.66 -9.56 7.08
CA PHE A 87 0.93 -8.62 6.01
C PHE A 87 -0.27 -7.71 5.72
N ILE A 88 -1.43 -8.29 5.52
CA ILE A 88 -2.69 -7.57 5.28
C ILE A 88 -2.96 -6.59 6.41
N LYS A 89 -2.91 -7.08 7.65
CA LYS A 89 -3.16 -6.25 8.84
C LYS A 89 -2.19 -5.08 8.94
N LEU A 90 -0.91 -5.32 8.67
CA LEU A 90 0.13 -4.29 8.74
C LEU A 90 -0.06 -3.23 7.66
N VAL A 91 -0.27 -3.64 6.40
CA VAL A 91 -0.42 -2.73 5.26
C VAL A 91 -1.64 -1.83 5.42
N GLU A 92 -2.79 -2.40 5.78
CA GLU A 92 -4.02 -1.62 6.02
C GLU A 92 -3.87 -0.66 7.21
N HIS A 93 -3.21 -1.12 8.29
CA HIS A 93 -2.94 -0.28 9.46
C HIS A 93 -2.05 0.91 9.12
N GLU A 94 -0.97 0.71 8.37
CA GLU A 94 -0.07 1.78 7.93
C GLU A 94 -0.80 2.82 7.08
N ALA A 95 -1.65 2.39 6.14
CA ALA A 95 -2.46 3.27 5.31
C ALA A 95 -3.44 4.10 6.15
N LEU A 96 -4.19 3.46 7.04
CA LEU A 96 -5.19 4.13 7.88
C LEU A 96 -4.57 5.08 8.90
N THR A 97 -3.43 4.72 9.50
CA THR A 97 -2.74 5.59 10.46
C THR A 97 -2.15 6.82 9.80
N LEU A 98 -1.67 6.74 8.56
CA LEU A 98 -1.26 7.90 7.78
C LEU A 98 -2.42 8.89 7.61
N HIS A 99 -3.60 8.41 7.19
CA HIS A 99 -4.79 9.24 7.04
C HIS A 99 -5.28 9.81 8.38
N ALA A 100 -5.23 9.03 9.46
CA ALA A 100 -5.56 9.51 10.79
C ALA A 100 -4.65 10.69 11.22
N MET A 101 -3.35 10.63 10.90
CA MET A 101 -2.42 11.75 11.15
C MET A 101 -2.82 13.02 10.41
N MET A 102 -3.27 12.90 9.16
CA MET A 102 -3.75 14.04 8.37
C MET A 102 -5.03 14.64 8.97
N MET A 103 -5.93 13.79 9.45
CA MET A 103 -7.20 14.21 10.06
C MET A 103 -7.01 14.96 11.39
N VAL A 104 -5.91 14.76 12.09
CA VAL A 104 -5.59 15.43 13.37
C VAL A 104 -4.47 16.47 13.24
N SER A 105 -4.06 16.83 12.04
CA SER A 105 -3.09 17.90 11.79
C SER A 105 -3.71 19.30 11.99
N ASP A 106 -2.90 20.33 12.01
CA ASP A 106 -3.37 21.71 12.07
C ASP A 106 -2.76 22.53 10.91
N PRO A 107 -3.56 22.96 9.92
CA PRO A 107 -5.00 22.64 9.76
C PRO A 107 -5.26 21.16 9.48
N ALA A 108 -6.39 20.65 9.95
CA ALA A 108 -6.85 19.29 9.65
C ALA A 108 -7.29 19.17 8.19
N PHE A 109 -7.03 18.01 7.58
CA PHE A 109 -7.51 17.73 6.24
C PHE A 109 -7.85 16.25 6.07
N ILE A 110 -8.88 15.99 5.23
CA ILE A 110 -9.36 14.65 4.92
C ILE A 110 -9.19 14.44 3.42
N LEU A 111 -8.39 13.46 3.05
CA LEU A 111 -8.15 13.10 1.66
C LEU A 111 -9.04 11.97 1.17
N MET A 112 -9.49 11.09 2.07
CA MET A 112 -10.46 10.06 1.74
C MET A 112 -11.80 10.67 1.33
N GLN A 113 -12.40 10.14 0.29
CA GLN A 113 -13.74 10.49 -0.17
C GLN A 113 -14.74 9.36 0.14
N THR A 114 -16.02 9.58 -0.13
CA THR A 114 -17.06 8.56 0.06
C THR A 114 -16.70 7.27 -0.66
N GLY A 115 -16.27 7.35 -1.92
CA GLY A 115 -15.84 6.18 -2.68
C GLY A 115 -14.66 5.43 -2.08
N THR A 116 -13.72 6.13 -1.41
CA THR A 116 -12.62 5.50 -0.68
C THR A 116 -13.15 4.63 0.46
N LEU A 117 -14.06 5.17 1.28
CA LEU A 117 -14.63 4.47 2.44
C LEU A 117 -15.49 3.28 2.01
N GLU A 118 -16.33 3.48 0.98
CA GLU A 118 -17.16 2.41 0.43
C GLU A 118 -16.29 1.25 -0.11
N THR A 119 -15.22 1.58 -0.83
CA THR A 119 -14.26 0.57 -1.34
C THR A 119 -13.63 -0.20 -0.18
N ILE A 120 -13.18 0.47 0.87
CA ILE A 120 -12.58 -0.16 2.05
C ILE A 120 -13.57 -1.13 2.72
N HIS A 121 -14.81 -0.70 2.97
CA HIS A 121 -15.83 -1.56 3.58
C HIS A 121 -16.12 -2.79 2.73
N LYS A 122 -16.30 -2.62 1.41
CA LYS A 122 -16.53 -3.72 0.47
C LYS A 122 -15.36 -4.71 0.43
N VAL A 123 -14.11 -4.24 0.50
CA VAL A 123 -12.92 -5.10 0.57
C VAL A 123 -12.92 -5.93 1.85
N TRP A 124 -13.21 -5.33 2.99
CA TRP A 124 -13.31 -6.05 4.27
C TRP A 124 -14.43 -7.08 4.26
N ASP A 125 -15.60 -6.75 3.71
CA ASP A 125 -16.73 -7.65 3.60
C ASP A 125 -16.41 -8.84 2.68
N PHE A 126 -15.86 -8.57 1.49
CA PHE A 126 -15.44 -9.61 0.55
C PHE A 126 -14.44 -10.58 1.20
N ARG A 127 -13.41 -10.07 1.86
CA ARG A 127 -12.40 -10.91 2.55
C ARG A 127 -13.02 -11.73 3.67
N ARG A 128 -13.91 -11.13 4.48
CA ARG A 128 -14.61 -11.82 5.57
C ARG A 128 -15.50 -12.97 5.06
N GLU A 129 -16.19 -12.74 3.95
CA GLU A 129 -17.15 -13.70 3.39
C GLU A 129 -16.48 -14.83 2.60
N THR A 130 -15.37 -14.55 1.94
CA THR A 130 -14.74 -15.48 1.01
C THR A 130 -13.47 -16.12 1.53
N GLY A 131 -12.80 -15.50 2.50
CA GLY A 131 -11.45 -15.86 2.94
C GLY A 131 -10.35 -15.56 1.92
N ILE A 132 -10.68 -14.91 0.78
CA ILE A 132 -9.71 -14.60 -0.27
C ILE A 132 -8.90 -13.37 0.14
N PRO A 133 -7.56 -13.39 0.04
CA PRO A 133 -6.70 -12.27 0.42
C PRO A 133 -6.80 -11.12 -0.59
N LEU A 134 -7.77 -10.26 -0.37
CA LEU A 134 -7.90 -8.94 -1.01
C LEU A 134 -7.76 -7.88 0.08
N PHE A 135 -6.88 -6.92 -0.11
CA PHE A 135 -6.62 -5.86 0.84
C PHE A 135 -6.24 -4.56 0.14
N PHE A 136 -6.09 -3.49 0.91
CA PHE A 136 -5.83 -2.18 0.33
C PHE A 136 -4.62 -1.49 0.98
N THR A 137 -4.04 -0.58 0.21
CA THR A 137 -3.22 0.51 0.75
C THR A 137 -3.67 1.84 0.16
N LEU A 138 -3.27 2.93 0.79
CA LEU A 138 -3.63 4.29 0.40
C LEU A 138 -2.38 5.15 0.33
N ASP A 139 -2.29 5.91 -0.74
CA ASP A 139 -1.41 7.07 -0.82
C ASP A 139 -2.02 8.28 -0.08
N ALA A 140 -1.30 9.39 -0.04
CA ALA A 140 -1.85 10.68 0.40
C ALA A 140 -2.86 11.20 -0.65
N GLY A 141 -4.04 10.57 -0.70
CA GLY A 141 -5.10 10.85 -1.67
C GLY A 141 -6.38 10.07 -1.40
N ALA A 142 -7.33 10.15 -2.35
CA ALA A 142 -8.59 9.43 -2.30
C ALA A 142 -8.53 8.04 -2.96
N ASN A 143 -7.55 7.82 -3.84
CA ASN A 143 -7.43 6.61 -4.63
C ASN A 143 -7.02 5.43 -3.76
N VAL A 144 -7.54 4.24 -4.11
CA VAL A 144 -7.32 3.01 -3.34
C VAL A 144 -6.52 2.03 -4.18
N HIS A 145 -5.39 1.60 -3.66
CA HIS A 145 -4.63 0.48 -4.21
C HIS A 145 -5.19 -0.82 -3.66
N LEU A 146 -5.67 -1.68 -4.53
CA LEU A 146 -6.17 -3.01 -4.22
C LEU A 146 -5.10 -4.03 -4.50
N LEU A 147 -4.64 -4.68 -3.44
CA LEU A 147 -3.56 -5.65 -3.49
C LEU A 147 -4.13 -7.07 -3.32
N PHE A 148 -3.72 -7.97 -4.17
CA PHE A 148 -4.10 -9.39 -4.09
C PHE A 148 -3.07 -10.28 -4.77
N PRO A 149 -2.77 -11.48 -4.21
CA PRO A 149 -1.79 -12.40 -4.78
C PRO A 149 -2.32 -13.02 -6.09
N ASN A 150 -1.37 -13.45 -6.92
CA ASN A 150 -1.68 -14.21 -8.12
C ASN A 150 -1.64 -15.73 -7.80
N ASP A 151 -2.57 -16.20 -6.97
CA ASP A 151 -2.60 -17.51 -6.32
C ASP A 151 -3.64 -18.50 -6.89
N GLY A 152 -4.21 -18.16 -8.06
CA GLY A 152 -5.30 -18.94 -8.67
C GLY A 152 -6.71 -18.45 -8.31
N GLN A 153 -6.87 -17.57 -7.34
CA GLN A 153 -8.17 -16.96 -6.97
C GLN A 153 -8.35 -15.53 -7.52
N GLN A 154 -7.32 -15.02 -8.21
CA GLN A 154 -7.31 -13.65 -8.74
C GLN A 154 -8.49 -13.34 -9.66
N GLU A 155 -9.02 -14.30 -10.42
CA GLU A 155 -10.17 -14.06 -11.30
C GLU A 155 -11.45 -13.74 -10.51
N ARG A 156 -11.63 -14.33 -9.31
CA ARG A 156 -12.75 -14.00 -8.43
C ARG A 156 -12.62 -12.59 -7.86
N VAL A 157 -11.38 -12.18 -7.53
CA VAL A 157 -11.09 -10.83 -7.06
C VAL A 157 -11.34 -9.81 -8.18
N LYS A 158 -10.85 -10.08 -9.40
CA LYS A 158 -11.06 -9.20 -10.57
C LYS A 158 -12.55 -9.03 -10.86
N ALA A 159 -13.31 -10.12 -10.88
CA ALA A 159 -14.75 -10.07 -11.09
C ALA A 159 -15.45 -9.23 -10.00
N PHE A 160 -15.09 -9.41 -8.73
CA PHE A 160 -15.62 -8.61 -7.63
C PHE A 160 -15.30 -7.10 -7.83
N ILE A 161 -14.06 -6.75 -8.16
CA ILE A 161 -13.67 -5.36 -8.41
C ILE A 161 -14.51 -4.77 -9.55
N GLU A 162 -14.65 -5.50 -10.66
CA GLU A 162 -15.33 -5.04 -11.84
C GLU A 162 -16.86 -4.92 -11.66
N THR A 163 -17.47 -5.75 -10.81
CA THR A 163 -18.92 -5.73 -10.57
C THR A 163 -19.35 -4.84 -9.41
N GLU A 164 -18.54 -4.79 -8.34
CA GLU A 164 -18.95 -4.18 -7.08
C GLU A 164 -18.24 -2.85 -6.78
N LEU A 165 -17.03 -2.63 -7.31
CA LEU A 165 -16.22 -1.47 -6.92
C LEU A 165 -16.13 -0.37 -7.98
N LEU A 166 -16.29 -0.67 -9.27
CA LEU A 166 -16.17 0.36 -10.31
C LEU A 166 -17.15 1.53 -10.15
N ALA A 167 -18.31 1.29 -9.53
CA ALA A 167 -19.29 2.33 -9.27
C ALA A 167 -18.77 3.44 -8.33
N TYR A 168 -17.72 3.17 -7.57
CA TYR A 168 -17.11 4.14 -6.64
C TYR A 168 -15.97 4.94 -7.27
N THR A 169 -15.55 4.59 -8.48
CA THR A 169 -14.49 5.28 -9.21
C THR A 169 -15.04 6.43 -10.04
N GLN A 170 -14.23 7.41 -10.31
CA GLN A 170 -14.54 8.43 -11.29
C GLN A 170 -14.44 7.82 -12.69
N SER A 171 -15.51 7.91 -13.46
CA SER A 171 -15.56 7.41 -14.86
C SER A 171 -15.24 5.92 -15.05
N GLY A 172 -15.35 5.08 -14.00
CA GLY A 172 -15.00 3.66 -14.09
C GLY A 172 -13.47 3.41 -14.17
N GLY A 173 -12.65 4.39 -13.78
CA GLY A 173 -11.19 4.35 -13.92
C GLY A 173 -10.51 3.38 -12.96
N VAL A 174 -9.78 2.40 -13.52
CA VAL A 174 -8.88 1.50 -12.79
C VAL A 174 -7.58 1.39 -13.55
N VAL A 175 -6.46 1.65 -12.87
CA VAL A 175 -5.13 1.34 -13.40
C VAL A 175 -4.76 -0.05 -12.92
N LYS A 176 -4.52 -0.96 -13.86
CA LYS A 176 -4.16 -2.37 -13.58
C LYS A 176 -2.65 -2.50 -13.68
N ASP A 177 -2.00 -2.69 -12.55
CA ASP A 177 -0.57 -2.95 -12.45
C ASP A 177 -0.33 -4.30 -11.77
N PHE A 178 0.87 -4.82 -11.89
CA PHE A 178 1.26 -6.07 -11.27
C PHE A 178 2.73 -6.01 -10.85
N MET A 179 3.04 -6.64 -9.75
CA MET A 179 4.40 -6.77 -9.24
C MET A 179 4.82 -8.23 -9.40
N THR A 180 5.72 -8.48 -10.36
CA THR A 180 6.41 -9.77 -10.47
C THR A 180 7.89 -9.60 -10.17
N VAL A 181 8.46 -10.53 -9.42
CA VAL A 181 9.91 -10.63 -9.29
C VAL A 181 10.43 -11.39 -10.49
N SER A 182 10.61 -10.67 -11.61
CA SER A 182 11.25 -11.22 -12.79
C SER A 182 12.77 -11.06 -12.68
N TYR A 183 13.51 -12.16 -12.80
CA TYR A 183 14.94 -12.12 -13.06
C TYR A 183 15.15 -11.76 -14.52
N THR A 184 15.11 -10.49 -14.87
CA THR A 184 15.67 -10.04 -16.13
C THR A 184 17.19 -9.97 -15.98
N HIS A 185 17.90 -10.97 -16.50
CA HIS A 185 19.27 -10.79 -16.86
C HIS A 185 19.32 -9.76 -18.00
N LEU A 186 19.60 -8.51 -17.67
CA LEU A 186 20.08 -7.54 -18.64
C LEU A 186 21.48 -7.98 -19.05
N THR A 187 21.58 -8.79 -20.09
CA THR A 187 22.82 -8.93 -20.84
C THR A 187 23.05 -7.59 -21.53
N LEU A 188 24.00 -6.80 -21.02
CA LEU A 188 24.52 -5.65 -21.75
C LEU A 188 25.07 -6.15 -23.10
N PRO A 189 24.76 -5.49 -24.22
CA PRO A 189 25.38 -5.83 -25.49
C PRO A 189 26.88 -5.57 -25.34
N THR A 190 27.67 -6.66 -25.50
CA THR A 190 29.12 -6.56 -25.66
C THR A 190 29.36 -5.95 -27.03
N SER A 191 29.78 -4.71 -27.07
CA SER A 191 30.38 -4.06 -28.24
C SER A 191 31.75 -4.60 -28.52
#